data_1cfadd4ffb819f5913c951f0abedc579
#
_entry.id   1cfadd4ffb819f5913c951f0abedc579
#
_cell.length_a   1.000
_cell.length_b   1.000
_cell.length_c   1.000
_cell.angle_alpha   90.00
_cell.angle_beta   90.00
_cell.angle_gamma   90.00
#
_symmetry.space_group_name_H-M   'P 1'
#
loop_
_entity.id
_entity.type
_entity.pdbx_description
1 polymer ?
#
loop_
_entity_poly.entity_id
_entity_poly.type
_entity_poly.pdbx_seq_one_letter_code
_entity_poly.pdbx_strand_id
1 'polypeptide(L)'
;MVKDLLTPDYIFEASWEVCNKVGGIYTVLSTRANTLQTAFRDKLFFIGPDVWQGKDNPLFIESDNLCAAWKEHACEKDNLSVRVGRWNIPGNPIVILVDFQSFFAEKNEIYTEMWNRFQVDSLHAYGDYDEASMFSYAAGKVVESFYRYNLTENDKAVYQAHEWMTGLGALYLQTAVPEIATIFTTHATSIGRSIAGNNKPLYDYLFAYNGDQMAGELNMQSKHSIEKQTAHYVDCFTTVSEITNNECKELLDKAADVVLMNGFEDDFVPKGSTFTGKRKRARSVMLNVANKLL
;
A
#
# COMPACT_ATOMS: atom_id res chain seq x y z
N MET A 1 8.84 -22.64 25.16
CA MET A 1 9.25 -21.23 25.25
C MET A 1 8.29 -20.46 24.35
N VAL A 2 7.44 -19.62 24.91
CA VAL A 2 6.67 -18.64 24.13
C VAL A 2 7.75 -17.69 23.62
N LYS A 3 7.97 -17.63 22.30
CA LYS A 3 8.79 -16.56 21.71
C LYS A 3 8.10 -15.25 22.08
N ASP A 4 8.80 -14.40 22.80
CA ASP A 4 8.34 -13.02 23.00
C ASP A 4 8.13 -12.42 21.62
N LEU A 5 6.87 -12.17 21.26
CA LEU A 5 6.53 -11.52 20.01
C LEU A 5 7.09 -10.10 20.06
N LEU A 6 8.00 -9.79 19.16
CA LEU A 6 8.52 -8.43 19.04
C LEU A 6 7.40 -7.54 18.53
N THR A 7 7.05 -6.52 19.30
CA THR A 7 6.10 -5.49 18.89
C THR A 7 6.88 -4.33 18.31
N PRO A 8 6.54 -3.81 17.12
CA PRO A 8 7.18 -2.62 16.60
C PRO A 8 6.83 -1.40 17.45
N ASP A 9 7.73 -0.43 17.50
CA ASP A 9 7.48 0.87 18.10
C ASP A 9 6.76 1.79 17.11
N TYR A 10 7.14 1.74 15.83
CA TYR A 10 6.60 2.57 14.75
C TYR A 10 6.11 1.72 13.59
N ILE A 11 4.96 2.10 13.04
CA ILE A 11 4.38 1.48 11.84
C ILE A 11 4.17 2.55 10.78
N PHE A 12 4.72 2.31 9.58
CA PHE A 12 4.47 3.08 8.37
C PHE A 12 3.72 2.20 7.38
N GLU A 13 2.53 2.60 6.99
CA GLU A 13 1.66 1.82 6.13
C GLU A 13 1.37 2.58 4.84
N ALA A 14 1.93 2.13 3.72
CA ALA A 14 1.82 2.80 2.43
C ALA A 14 0.79 2.15 1.52
N SER A 15 -0.09 2.96 0.95
CA SER A 15 -1.05 2.53 -0.06
C SER A 15 -1.47 3.70 -0.95
N TRP A 16 -1.71 3.40 -2.22
CA TRP A 16 -2.31 4.35 -3.15
C TRP A 16 -3.69 4.85 -2.70
N GLU A 17 -4.37 4.07 -1.85
CA GLU A 17 -5.72 4.35 -1.39
C GLU A 17 -5.80 5.08 -0.04
N VAL A 18 -4.68 5.51 0.54
CA VAL A 18 -4.68 6.38 1.73
C VAL A 18 -5.19 7.77 1.36
N CYS A 19 -6.27 8.21 2.00
CA CYS A 19 -7.00 9.45 1.67
C CYS A 19 -7.46 9.53 0.21
N ASN A 20 -7.48 8.41 -0.50
CA ASN A 20 -7.81 8.31 -1.92
C ASN A 20 -8.70 7.08 -2.14
N LYS A 21 -10.01 7.27 -2.15
CA LYS A 21 -10.98 6.17 -2.21
C LYS A 21 -11.19 5.70 -3.65
N VAL A 22 -10.38 4.75 -4.08
CA VAL A 22 -10.43 4.17 -5.43
C VAL A 22 -10.97 2.75 -5.43
N GLY A 23 -10.56 1.91 -4.47
CA GLY A 23 -10.87 0.49 -4.47
C GLY A 23 -11.13 -0.10 -3.08
N GLY A 24 -10.88 -1.41 -2.96
CA GLY A 24 -11.16 -2.19 -1.76
C GLY A 24 -10.13 -2.03 -0.65
N ILE A 25 -8.90 -1.66 -0.98
CA ILE A 25 -7.82 -1.49 0.00
C ILE A 25 -8.14 -0.33 0.94
N TYR A 26 -8.74 0.75 0.42
CA TYR A 26 -9.29 1.82 1.26
C TYR A 26 -10.16 1.25 2.40
N THR A 27 -11.05 0.33 2.09
CA THR A 27 -11.94 -0.27 3.09
C THR A 27 -11.15 -1.10 4.10
N VAL A 28 -10.19 -1.90 3.64
CA VAL A 28 -9.32 -2.70 4.52
C VAL A 28 -8.58 -1.80 5.51
N LEU A 29 -7.93 -0.75 5.02
CA LEU A 29 -7.15 0.16 5.86
C LEU A 29 -8.04 0.97 6.80
N SER A 30 -9.08 1.60 6.26
CA SER A 30 -9.94 2.51 7.03
C SER A 30 -10.78 1.81 8.10
N THR A 31 -11.15 0.54 7.90
CA THR A 31 -11.96 -0.21 8.88
C THR A 31 -11.16 -0.83 10.01
N ARG A 32 -9.83 -0.90 9.93
CA ARG A 32 -8.95 -1.37 11.01
C ARG A 32 -8.16 -0.25 11.69
N ALA A 33 -8.21 0.96 11.10
CA ALA A 33 -7.38 2.08 11.52
C ALA A 33 -7.58 2.46 12.98
N ASN A 34 -8.81 2.43 13.50
CA ASN A 34 -9.09 2.78 14.89
C ASN A 34 -8.47 1.80 15.90
N THR A 35 -8.49 0.50 15.60
CA THR A 35 -7.83 -0.52 16.43
C THR A 35 -6.31 -0.31 16.46
N LEU A 36 -5.70 -0.09 15.30
CA LEU A 36 -4.26 0.19 15.19
C LEU A 36 -3.89 1.51 15.88
N GLN A 37 -4.68 2.57 15.66
CA GLN A 37 -4.46 3.87 16.30
C GLN A 37 -4.56 3.77 17.83
N THR A 38 -5.47 2.96 18.35
CA THR A 38 -5.61 2.73 19.80
C THR A 38 -4.37 2.03 20.37
N ALA A 39 -3.78 1.10 19.62
CA ALA A 39 -2.60 0.35 20.04
C ALA A 39 -1.30 1.17 19.91
N PHE A 40 -1.11 1.87 18.78
CA PHE A 40 0.16 2.53 18.43
C PHE A 40 0.12 4.06 18.60
N ARG A 41 -1.06 4.65 18.73
CA ARG A 41 -1.26 6.11 18.89
C ARG A 41 -0.52 6.90 17.79
N ASP A 42 0.30 7.88 18.21
CA ASP A 42 1.06 8.76 17.30
C ASP A 42 2.33 8.10 16.73
N LYS A 43 2.44 6.78 16.81
CA LYS A 43 3.50 5.96 16.20
C LYS A 43 2.99 5.14 15.01
N LEU A 44 1.76 5.37 14.56
CA LEU A 44 1.17 4.80 13.35
C LEU A 44 1.02 5.91 12.31
N PHE A 45 1.63 5.70 11.16
CA PHE A 45 1.61 6.63 10.02
C PHE A 45 1.10 5.93 8.78
N PHE A 46 0.06 6.49 8.17
CA PHE A 46 -0.35 6.09 6.82
C PHE A 46 0.29 7.01 5.80
N ILE A 47 0.77 6.45 4.69
CA ILE A 47 1.42 7.20 3.61
C ILE A 47 0.62 7.03 2.34
N GLY A 48 0.21 8.14 1.74
CA GLY A 48 -0.56 8.18 0.51
C GLY A 48 -0.03 9.20 -0.50
N PRO A 49 -0.47 9.11 -1.77
CA PRO A 49 -0.12 10.09 -2.78
C PRO A 49 -0.90 11.39 -2.57
N ASP A 50 -0.26 12.54 -2.74
CA ASP A 50 -0.95 13.82 -2.76
C ASP A 50 -1.53 14.12 -4.14
N VAL A 51 -2.60 13.40 -4.50
CA VAL A 51 -3.32 13.59 -5.79
C VAL A 51 -4.38 14.69 -5.73
N TRP A 52 -4.55 15.32 -4.57
CA TRP A 52 -5.55 16.38 -4.34
C TRP A 52 -4.91 17.76 -4.23
N GLN A 53 -3.73 17.98 -4.80
CA GLN A 53 -3.03 19.26 -4.74
C GLN A 53 -3.91 20.42 -5.20
N GLY A 54 -3.97 21.47 -4.38
CA GLY A 54 -4.80 22.65 -4.66
C GLY A 54 -6.32 22.43 -4.59
N LYS A 55 -6.78 21.27 -4.06
CA LYS A 55 -8.19 20.95 -3.86
C LYS A 55 -8.42 20.44 -2.44
N ASP A 56 -9.61 20.70 -1.91
CA ASP A 56 -10.01 20.15 -0.62
C ASP A 56 -10.22 18.63 -0.71
N ASN A 57 -9.47 17.89 0.08
CA ASN A 57 -9.66 16.44 0.22
C ASN A 57 -10.55 16.18 1.44
N PRO A 58 -11.79 15.69 1.27
CA PRO A 58 -12.71 15.46 2.40
C PRO A 58 -12.24 14.36 3.35
N LEU A 59 -11.26 13.56 2.93
CA LEU A 59 -10.69 12.47 3.72
C LEU A 59 -9.43 12.88 4.50
N PHE A 60 -8.92 14.09 4.30
CA PHE A 60 -7.68 14.56 4.91
C PHE A 60 -7.88 15.86 5.67
N ILE A 61 -7.50 15.88 6.93
CA ILE A 61 -7.51 17.08 7.80
C ILE A 61 -6.06 17.47 8.02
N GLU A 62 -5.59 18.47 7.30
CA GLU A 62 -4.21 18.95 7.40
C GLU A 62 -3.90 19.56 8.76
N SER A 63 -2.66 19.41 9.22
CA SER A 63 -2.18 19.97 10.48
C SER A 63 -0.79 20.56 10.33
N ASP A 64 -0.66 21.83 10.61
CA ASP A 64 0.63 22.52 10.58
C ASP A 64 1.57 22.08 11.69
N ASN A 65 1.00 21.63 12.82
CA ASN A 65 1.75 21.29 14.02
C ASN A 65 2.26 19.84 14.05
N LEU A 66 1.59 18.91 13.35
CA LEU A 66 2.02 17.51 13.33
C LEU A 66 3.34 17.38 12.58
N CYS A 67 4.34 16.83 13.27
CA CYS A 67 5.68 16.61 12.73
C CYS A 67 6.33 17.87 12.09
N ALA A 68 6.00 19.08 12.60
CA ALA A 68 6.38 20.35 11.98
C ALA A 68 7.90 20.46 11.71
N ALA A 69 8.73 20.17 12.71
CA ALA A 69 10.19 20.24 12.56
C ALA A 69 10.73 19.21 11.54
N TRP A 70 10.15 18.01 11.50
CA TRP A 70 10.51 17.05 10.46
C TRP A 70 10.02 17.48 9.08
N LYS A 71 8.82 18.04 8.95
CA LYS A 71 8.29 18.57 7.68
C LYS A 71 9.26 19.61 7.07
N GLU A 72 9.73 20.53 7.89
CA GLU A 72 10.70 21.55 7.48
C GLU A 72 12.02 20.89 7.00
N HIS A 73 12.56 19.94 7.79
CA HIS A 73 13.75 19.19 7.43
C HIS A 73 13.57 18.41 6.12
N ALA A 74 12.47 17.68 5.97
CA ALA A 74 12.16 16.89 4.77
C ALA A 74 12.13 17.76 3.51
N CYS A 75 11.53 18.95 3.61
CA CYS A 75 11.50 19.91 2.52
C CYS A 75 12.90 20.48 2.20
N GLU A 76 13.61 20.98 3.22
CA GLU A 76 14.85 21.74 3.02
C GLU A 76 16.08 20.85 2.75
N LYS A 77 16.13 19.66 3.32
CA LYS A 77 17.31 18.79 3.27
C LYS A 77 17.13 17.60 2.36
N ASP A 78 15.93 17.02 2.33
CA ASP A 78 15.66 15.79 1.59
C ASP A 78 14.89 16.05 0.29
N ASN A 79 14.55 17.32 -0.01
CA ASN A 79 13.79 17.73 -1.18
C ASN A 79 12.45 16.97 -1.33
N LEU A 80 11.79 16.71 -0.19
CA LEU A 80 10.51 16.03 -0.13
C LEU A 80 9.38 17.03 0.09
N SER A 81 8.39 17.02 -0.78
CA SER A 81 7.16 17.80 -0.61
C SER A 81 6.10 16.93 0.05
N VAL A 82 5.78 17.21 1.32
CA VAL A 82 4.83 16.43 2.10
C VAL A 82 3.79 17.31 2.81
N ARG A 83 2.58 16.78 2.90
CA ARG A 83 1.52 17.32 3.76
C ARG A 83 1.24 16.33 4.88
N VAL A 84 1.20 16.80 6.11
CA VAL A 84 0.93 15.96 7.29
C VAL A 84 -0.38 16.38 7.92
N GLY A 85 -1.16 15.41 8.31
CA GLY A 85 -2.47 15.64 8.92
C GLY A 85 -3.07 14.36 9.47
N ARG A 86 -4.40 14.32 9.51
CA ARG A 86 -5.13 13.15 10.01
C ARG A 86 -6.12 12.65 8.95
N TRP A 87 -6.24 11.34 8.86
CA TRP A 87 -7.27 10.71 8.04
C TRP A 87 -8.64 10.92 8.68
N ASN A 88 -9.58 11.48 7.95
CA ASN A 88 -10.95 11.75 8.42
C ASN A 88 -11.80 10.45 8.40
N ILE A 89 -11.40 9.50 9.22
CA ILE A 89 -12.02 8.19 9.45
C ILE A 89 -12.01 7.88 10.95
N PRO A 90 -12.71 6.85 11.43
CA PRO A 90 -12.61 6.42 12.83
C PRO A 90 -11.15 6.20 13.25
N GLY A 91 -10.80 6.69 14.44
CA GLY A 91 -9.43 6.67 14.97
C GLY A 91 -8.56 7.86 14.58
N ASN A 92 -8.89 8.60 13.53
CA ASN A 92 -8.15 9.76 13.03
C ASN A 92 -6.62 9.54 13.01
N PRO A 93 -6.11 8.47 12.37
CA PRO A 93 -4.68 8.18 12.37
C PRO A 93 -3.90 9.26 11.62
N ILE A 94 -2.60 9.37 11.92
CA ILE A 94 -1.70 10.30 11.24
C ILE A 94 -1.50 9.84 9.79
N VAL A 95 -1.54 10.81 8.88
CA VAL A 95 -1.28 10.61 7.45
C VAL A 95 -0.20 11.55 6.98
N ILE A 96 0.68 11.03 6.15
CA ILE A 96 1.64 11.77 5.34
C ILE A 96 1.22 11.61 3.87
N LEU A 97 0.81 12.70 3.24
CA LEU A 97 0.59 12.73 1.79
C LEU A 97 1.87 13.26 1.13
N VAL A 98 2.38 12.54 0.14
CA VAL A 98 3.62 12.90 -0.56
C VAL A 98 3.34 13.31 -2.00
N ASP A 99 3.89 14.46 -2.38
CA ASP A 99 4.01 14.83 -3.79
C ASP A 99 5.20 14.07 -4.40
N PHE A 100 4.89 13.25 -5.37
CA PHE A 100 5.88 12.39 -6.03
C PHE A 100 6.28 12.90 -7.43
N GLN A 101 5.77 14.07 -7.86
CA GLN A 101 5.99 14.57 -9.21
C GLN A 101 7.46 14.91 -9.50
N SER A 102 8.22 15.38 -8.49
CA SER A 102 9.63 15.67 -8.65
C SER A 102 10.48 14.48 -9.03
N PHE A 103 10.09 13.27 -8.62
CA PHE A 103 10.81 12.02 -8.90
C PHE A 103 10.75 11.58 -10.36
N PHE A 104 9.84 12.13 -11.16
CA PHE A 104 9.83 11.87 -12.59
C PHE A 104 11.09 12.38 -13.31
N ALA A 105 11.76 13.37 -12.77
CA ALA A 105 13.04 13.84 -13.30
C ALA A 105 14.16 12.79 -13.17
N GLU A 106 14.11 11.97 -12.14
CA GLU A 106 15.11 10.92 -11.81
C GLU A 106 14.58 9.50 -12.14
N LYS A 107 13.47 9.40 -12.87
CA LYS A 107 12.78 8.14 -13.12
C LYS A 107 13.69 7.07 -13.73
N ASN A 108 14.50 7.44 -14.72
CA ASN A 108 15.36 6.48 -15.42
C ASN A 108 16.48 5.96 -14.52
N GLU A 109 17.03 6.80 -13.67
CA GLU A 109 18.05 6.45 -12.68
C GLU A 109 17.47 5.50 -11.64
N ILE A 110 16.26 5.83 -11.13
CA ILE A 110 15.52 4.97 -10.18
C ILE A 110 15.26 3.59 -10.80
N TYR A 111 14.74 3.54 -12.02
CA TYR A 111 14.47 2.27 -12.70
C TYR A 111 15.74 1.47 -12.99
N THR A 112 16.82 2.14 -13.37
CA THR A 112 18.12 1.48 -13.58
C THR A 112 18.65 0.86 -12.28
N GLU A 113 18.53 1.57 -11.15
CA GLU A 113 18.91 1.04 -9.85
C GLU A 113 18.05 -0.18 -9.48
N MET A 114 16.74 -0.10 -9.64
CA MET A 114 15.82 -1.19 -9.33
C MET A 114 16.06 -2.42 -10.21
N TRP A 115 16.37 -2.23 -11.48
CA TRP A 115 16.79 -3.32 -12.36
C TRP A 115 18.11 -3.96 -11.89
N ASN A 116 19.12 -3.15 -11.63
CA ASN A 116 20.44 -3.65 -11.26
C ASN A 116 20.43 -4.42 -9.93
N ARG A 117 19.63 -3.99 -8.97
CA ARG A 117 19.57 -4.58 -7.62
C ARG A 117 18.58 -5.73 -7.51
N PHE A 118 17.41 -5.57 -8.10
CA PHE A 118 16.25 -6.44 -7.85
C PHE A 118 15.68 -7.07 -9.12
N GLN A 119 16.19 -6.74 -10.30
CA GLN A 119 15.67 -7.22 -11.60
C GLN A 119 14.20 -6.79 -11.84
N VAL A 120 13.82 -5.61 -11.37
CA VAL A 120 12.49 -5.05 -11.63
C VAL A 120 12.46 -4.48 -13.04
N ASP A 121 11.64 -5.06 -13.92
CA ASP A 121 11.43 -4.55 -15.27
C ASP A 121 10.64 -3.24 -15.25
N SER A 122 11.08 -2.27 -16.04
CA SER A 122 10.39 -1.01 -16.30
C SER A 122 10.38 -0.63 -17.78
N LEU A 123 11.03 -1.45 -18.64
CA LEU A 123 11.06 -1.19 -20.07
C LEU A 123 9.70 -1.45 -20.75
N HIS A 124 8.89 -2.29 -20.14
CA HIS A 124 7.53 -2.62 -20.60
C HIS A 124 6.45 -1.86 -19.79
N ALA A 125 6.84 -0.72 -19.18
CA ALA A 125 5.93 0.11 -18.42
C ALA A 125 4.85 0.74 -19.31
N TYR A 126 3.61 0.69 -18.84
CA TYR A 126 2.48 1.36 -19.49
C TYR A 126 1.38 1.74 -18.49
N GLY A 127 0.46 2.60 -18.92
CA GLY A 127 -0.68 3.04 -18.13
C GLY A 127 -0.23 3.79 -16.87
N ASP A 128 -0.67 3.31 -15.72
CA ASP A 128 -0.44 3.88 -14.39
C ASP A 128 0.86 3.43 -13.71
N TYR A 129 1.75 2.71 -14.42
CA TYR A 129 2.97 2.15 -13.82
C TYR A 129 3.91 3.24 -13.31
N ASP A 130 4.17 4.27 -14.13
CA ASP A 130 5.10 5.33 -13.78
C ASP A 130 4.63 6.13 -12.56
N GLU A 131 3.35 6.49 -12.50
CA GLU A 131 2.78 7.22 -11.36
C GLU A 131 2.87 6.39 -10.07
N ALA A 132 2.44 5.13 -10.13
CA ALA A 132 2.46 4.25 -8.98
C ALA A 132 3.89 3.97 -8.48
N SER A 133 4.84 3.74 -9.38
CA SER A 133 6.23 3.48 -9.01
C SER A 133 6.93 4.71 -8.45
N MET A 134 6.70 5.91 -9.00
CA MET A 134 7.26 7.15 -8.45
C MET A 134 6.65 7.47 -7.08
N PHE A 135 5.34 7.29 -6.90
CA PHE A 135 4.73 7.38 -5.57
C PHE A 135 5.34 6.38 -4.60
N SER A 136 5.49 5.14 -5.01
CA SER A 136 6.07 4.09 -4.18
C SER A 136 7.48 4.44 -3.70
N TYR A 137 8.32 4.87 -4.63
CA TYR A 137 9.69 5.31 -4.32
C TYR A 137 9.69 6.51 -3.37
N ALA A 138 8.85 7.53 -3.64
CA ALA A 138 8.68 8.69 -2.77
C ALA A 138 8.23 8.30 -1.36
N ALA A 139 7.33 7.31 -1.22
CA ALA A 139 6.91 6.80 0.09
C ALA A 139 8.08 6.17 0.85
N GLY A 140 8.95 5.42 0.18
CA GLY A 140 10.20 4.90 0.76
C GLY A 140 11.13 6.04 1.23
N LYS A 141 11.29 7.09 0.41
CA LYS A 141 12.09 8.28 0.76
C LYS A 141 11.53 9.03 1.97
N VAL A 142 10.20 9.13 2.08
CA VAL A 142 9.52 9.72 3.25
C VAL A 142 9.84 8.94 4.52
N VAL A 143 9.81 7.61 4.46
CA VAL A 143 10.11 6.77 5.61
C VAL A 143 11.60 6.85 6.00
N GLU A 144 12.51 6.85 5.02
CA GLU A 144 13.94 7.08 5.28
C GLU A 144 14.17 8.41 5.98
N SER A 145 13.64 9.51 5.43
CA SER A 145 13.76 10.85 6.01
C SER A 145 13.20 10.90 7.44
N PHE A 146 12.01 10.35 7.66
CA PHE A 146 11.40 10.32 8.99
C PHE A 146 12.24 9.51 9.98
N TYR A 147 12.71 8.34 9.57
CA TYR A 147 13.52 7.46 10.40
C TYR A 147 14.82 8.15 10.82
N ARG A 148 15.58 8.69 9.85
CA ARG A 148 16.87 9.36 10.12
C ARG A 148 16.73 10.60 10.99
N TYR A 149 15.60 11.31 10.93
CA TYR A 149 15.37 12.52 11.70
C TYR A 149 14.84 12.24 13.11
N ASN A 150 13.88 11.33 13.26
CA ASN A 150 13.13 11.15 14.51
C ASN A 150 13.50 9.90 15.31
N LEU A 151 14.09 8.88 14.67
CA LEU A 151 14.27 7.58 15.29
C LEU A 151 15.76 7.28 15.51
N THR A 152 16.02 6.26 16.32
CA THR A 152 17.34 5.73 16.62
C THR A 152 17.41 4.25 16.31
N GLU A 153 18.59 3.66 16.33
CA GLU A 153 18.81 2.22 16.16
C GLU A 153 18.07 1.33 17.19
N ASN A 154 17.61 1.92 18.30
CA ASN A 154 16.85 1.22 19.33
C ASN A 154 15.34 1.18 19.04
N ASP A 155 14.86 2.01 18.12
CA ASP A 155 13.45 2.08 17.72
C ASP A 155 13.17 1.03 16.67
N LYS A 156 12.18 0.15 16.92
CA LYS A 156 11.76 -0.89 16.00
C LYS A 156 10.70 -0.34 15.07
N ALA A 157 11.06 -0.13 13.83
CA ALA A 157 10.15 0.38 12.81
C ALA A 157 9.79 -0.72 11.79
N VAL A 158 8.55 -0.66 11.31
CA VAL A 158 8.02 -1.53 10.26
C VAL A 158 7.43 -0.68 9.15
N TYR A 159 7.77 -1.00 7.92
CA TYR A 159 7.13 -0.46 6.72
C TYR A 159 6.28 -1.54 6.07
N GLN A 160 4.97 -1.29 5.93
CA GLN A 160 4.06 -2.19 5.24
C GLN A 160 3.59 -1.56 3.91
N ALA A 161 3.89 -2.24 2.82
CA ALA A 161 3.50 -1.88 1.47
C ALA A 161 2.29 -2.71 1.02
N HIS A 162 1.30 -2.06 0.39
CA HIS A 162 0.10 -2.72 -0.12
C HIS A 162 0.06 -2.70 -1.65
N GLU A 163 0.00 -3.86 -2.27
CA GLU A 163 -0.04 -4.08 -3.72
C GLU A 163 1.25 -3.66 -4.45
N TRP A 164 1.39 -4.08 -5.71
CA TRP A 164 2.51 -3.73 -6.57
C TRP A 164 2.79 -2.22 -6.63
N MET A 165 1.73 -1.40 -6.47
CA MET A 165 1.80 0.06 -6.51
C MET A 165 2.66 0.69 -5.40
N THR A 166 3.04 -0.08 -4.37
CA THR A 166 3.89 0.36 -3.26
C THR A 166 5.14 -0.50 -3.07
N GLY A 167 5.36 -1.45 -3.98
CA GLY A 167 6.48 -2.40 -3.88
C GLY A 167 7.85 -1.73 -3.99
N LEU A 168 8.01 -0.73 -4.88
CA LEU A 168 9.29 -0.07 -5.10
C LEU A 168 9.84 0.59 -3.84
N GLY A 169 8.97 1.17 -3.01
CA GLY A 169 9.36 1.78 -1.74
C GLY A 169 9.88 0.75 -0.73
N ALA A 170 9.26 -0.45 -0.71
CA ALA A 170 9.75 -1.55 0.12
C ALA A 170 11.14 -2.03 -0.33
N LEU A 171 11.34 -2.21 -1.63
CA LEU A 171 12.65 -2.58 -2.20
C LEU A 171 13.71 -1.50 -1.95
N TYR A 172 13.35 -0.22 -2.07
CA TYR A 172 14.23 0.89 -1.76
C TYR A 172 14.72 0.82 -0.31
N LEU A 173 13.81 0.64 0.65
CA LEU A 173 14.14 0.60 2.07
C LEU A 173 15.03 -0.57 2.45
N GLN A 174 14.93 -1.71 1.78
CA GLN A 174 15.83 -2.86 1.98
C GLN A 174 17.32 -2.49 1.81
N THR A 175 17.61 -1.47 1.04
CA THR A 175 18.99 -1.02 0.80
C THR A 175 19.34 0.29 1.49
N ALA A 176 18.39 1.21 1.60
CA ALA A 176 18.61 2.53 2.15
C ALA A 176 18.56 2.56 3.68
N VAL A 177 17.68 1.77 4.29
CA VAL A 177 17.46 1.70 5.75
C VAL A 177 17.13 0.26 6.16
N PRO A 178 18.11 -0.66 6.12
CA PRO A 178 17.88 -2.08 6.41
C PRO A 178 17.47 -2.35 7.87
N GLU A 179 17.52 -1.36 8.74
CA GLU A 179 17.03 -1.42 10.12
C GLU A 179 15.51 -1.43 10.20
N ILE A 180 14.81 -0.99 9.15
CA ILE A 180 13.34 -1.01 9.07
C ILE A 180 12.91 -2.36 8.51
N ALA A 181 12.13 -3.12 9.27
CA ALA A 181 11.52 -4.34 8.76
C ALA A 181 10.46 -4.02 7.70
N THR A 182 10.49 -4.74 6.59
CA THR A 182 9.57 -4.53 5.47
C THR A 182 8.54 -5.64 5.36
N ILE A 183 7.28 -5.25 5.19
CA ILE A 183 6.16 -6.16 4.94
C ILE A 183 5.54 -5.79 3.59
N PHE A 184 5.29 -6.78 2.75
CA PHE A 184 4.53 -6.60 1.52
C PHE A 184 3.24 -7.41 1.56
N THR A 185 2.12 -6.77 1.24
CA THR A 185 0.80 -7.42 1.23
C THR A 185 0.19 -7.36 -0.17
N THR A 186 0.02 -8.51 -0.81
CA THR A 186 -0.74 -8.66 -2.05
C THR A 186 -2.17 -9.06 -1.72
N HIS A 187 -3.15 -8.29 -2.20
CA HIS A 187 -4.58 -8.56 -2.04
C HIS A 187 -5.15 -9.40 -3.18
N ALA A 188 -4.55 -9.33 -4.37
CA ALA A 188 -4.74 -10.22 -5.50
C ALA A 188 -3.58 -10.00 -6.47
N THR A 189 -3.05 -11.04 -7.09
CA THR A 189 -1.91 -10.90 -7.99
C THR A 189 -2.27 -10.07 -9.22
N SER A 190 -1.38 -9.15 -9.63
CA SER A 190 -1.60 -8.30 -10.80
C SER A 190 -1.76 -9.13 -12.06
N ILE A 191 -0.94 -10.18 -12.21
CA ILE A 191 -1.01 -11.08 -13.36
C ILE A 191 -2.23 -11.99 -13.30
N GLY A 192 -2.66 -12.47 -12.15
CA GLY A 192 -3.89 -13.26 -11.97
C GLY A 192 -5.13 -12.45 -12.39
N ARG A 193 -5.21 -11.18 -11.96
CA ARG A 193 -6.26 -10.26 -12.42
C ARG A 193 -6.26 -10.08 -13.93
N SER A 194 -5.07 -9.98 -14.55
CA SER A 194 -4.94 -9.83 -16.01
C SER A 194 -5.36 -11.09 -16.74
N ILE A 195 -4.97 -12.29 -16.27
CA ILE A 195 -5.40 -13.59 -16.84
C ILE A 195 -6.93 -13.66 -16.83
N ALA A 196 -7.56 -13.43 -15.67
CA ALA A 196 -9.03 -13.47 -15.55
C ALA A 196 -9.71 -12.38 -16.37
N GLY A 197 -9.18 -11.16 -16.37
CA GLY A 197 -9.69 -10.03 -17.15
C GLY A 197 -9.64 -10.24 -18.69
N ASN A 198 -8.75 -11.10 -19.15
CA ASN A 198 -8.67 -11.52 -20.56
C ASN A 198 -9.46 -12.80 -20.86
N ASN A 199 -10.44 -13.14 -20.02
CA ASN A 199 -11.31 -14.32 -20.16
C ASN A 199 -10.56 -15.67 -20.22
N LYS A 200 -9.36 -15.73 -19.66
CA LYS A 200 -8.62 -16.98 -19.47
C LYS A 200 -9.04 -17.60 -18.12
N PRO A 201 -9.33 -18.91 -18.06
CA PRO A 201 -9.81 -19.59 -16.84
C PRO A 201 -8.67 -19.72 -15.82
N LEU A 202 -8.55 -18.73 -14.93
CA LEU A 202 -7.44 -18.63 -13.99
C LEU A 202 -7.33 -19.86 -13.08
N TYR A 203 -8.41 -20.20 -12.36
CA TYR A 203 -8.36 -21.24 -11.33
C TYR A 203 -8.39 -22.66 -11.88
N ASP A 204 -9.00 -22.88 -13.04
CA ASP A 204 -9.05 -24.21 -13.66
C ASP A 204 -7.66 -24.67 -14.15
N TYR A 205 -6.77 -23.72 -14.47
CA TYR A 205 -5.44 -23.99 -15.02
C TYR A 205 -4.33 -23.29 -14.25
N LEU A 206 -4.57 -22.86 -13.01
CA LEU A 206 -3.60 -22.05 -12.23
C LEU A 206 -2.22 -22.74 -12.17
N PHE A 207 -2.18 -24.04 -11.92
CA PHE A 207 -0.95 -24.82 -11.81
C PHE A 207 -0.22 -25.02 -13.15
N ALA A 208 -0.85 -24.70 -14.27
CA ALA A 208 -0.26 -24.82 -15.62
C ALA A 208 0.24 -23.47 -16.17
N TYR A 209 -0.11 -22.36 -15.52
CA TYR A 209 0.39 -21.05 -15.90
C TYR A 209 1.79 -20.80 -15.34
N ASN A 210 2.64 -20.21 -16.18
CA ASN A 210 3.88 -19.59 -15.73
C ASN A 210 3.66 -18.08 -15.67
N GLY A 211 3.88 -17.45 -14.51
CA GLY A 211 3.59 -16.03 -14.30
C GLY A 211 4.38 -15.11 -15.21
N ASP A 212 5.67 -15.38 -15.41
CA ASP A 212 6.54 -14.57 -16.28
C ASP A 212 6.14 -14.68 -17.76
N GLN A 213 5.79 -15.89 -18.21
CA GLN A 213 5.28 -16.10 -19.57
C GLN A 213 3.95 -15.36 -19.77
N MET A 214 3.02 -15.51 -18.83
CA MET A 214 1.71 -14.83 -18.90
C MET A 214 1.87 -13.31 -18.84
N ALA A 215 2.82 -12.79 -18.06
CA ALA A 215 3.13 -11.38 -18.05
C ALA A 215 3.60 -10.89 -19.43
N GLY A 216 4.44 -11.68 -20.11
CA GLY A 216 4.86 -11.40 -21.49
C GLY A 216 3.69 -11.40 -22.48
N GLU A 217 2.82 -12.41 -22.43
CA GLU A 217 1.66 -12.53 -23.33
C GLU A 217 0.62 -11.39 -23.13
N LEU A 218 0.46 -10.91 -21.89
CA LEU A 218 -0.57 -9.94 -21.52
C LEU A 218 -0.03 -8.52 -21.33
N ASN A 219 1.22 -8.24 -21.69
CA ASN A 219 1.92 -6.97 -21.52
C ASN A 219 1.90 -6.49 -20.05
N MET A 220 2.14 -7.39 -19.11
CA MET A 220 2.15 -7.11 -17.67
C MET A 220 3.55 -7.18 -17.06
N GLN A 221 4.62 -7.27 -17.86
CA GLN A 221 5.98 -7.56 -17.41
C GLN A 221 6.42 -6.64 -16.27
N SER A 222 6.27 -5.33 -16.43
CA SER A 222 6.74 -4.38 -15.42
C SER A 222 5.93 -4.48 -14.12
N LYS A 223 4.59 -4.54 -14.19
CA LYS A 223 3.74 -4.68 -12.99
C LYS A 223 3.93 -6.03 -12.30
N HIS A 224 4.08 -7.08 -13.07
CA HIS A 224 4.35 -8.42 -12.55
C HIS A 224 5.73 -8.49 -11.89
N SER A 225 6.76 -7.95 -12.55
CA SER A 225 8.13 -8.02 -12.00
C SER A 225 8.26 -7.27 -10.68
N ILE A 226 7.67 -6.07 -10.55
CA ILE A 226 7.71 -5.33 -9.27
C ILE A 226 6.99 -6.10 -8.16
N GLU A 227 5.82 -6.70 -8.44
CA GLU A 227 5.09 -7.50 -7.46
C GLU A 227 5.88 -8.73 -7.05
N LYS A 228 6.40 -9.49 -8.02
CA LYS A 228 7.20 -10.69 -7.82
C LYS A 228 8.47 -10.40 -7.02
N GLN A 229 9.26 -9.42 -7.46
CA GLN A 229 10.51 -9.09 -6.78
C GLN A 229 10.27 -8.55 -5.37
N THR A 230 9.25 -7.72 -5.18
CA THR A 230 8.91 -7.25 -3.84
C THR A 230 8.57 -8.42 -2.91
N ALA A 231 7.74 -9.36 -3.36
CA ALA A 231 7.40 -10.56 -2.58
C ALA A 231 8.63 -11.39 -2.20
N HIS A 232 9.65 -11.44 -3.06
CA HIS A 232 10.87 -12.22 -2.81
C HIS A 232 11.88 -11.54 -1.88
N TYR A 233 11.95 -10.21 -1.87
CA TYR A 233 13.01 -9.46 -1.18
C TYR A 233 12.61 -8.87 0.17
N VAL A 234 11.31 -8.68 0.45
CA VAL A 234 10.87 -8.16 1.76
C VAL A 234 11.08 -9.17 2.89
N ASP A 235 11.15 -8.68 4.13
CA ASP A 235 11.33 -9.50 5.32
C ASP A 235 10.11 -10.41 5.59
N CYS A 236 8.91 -9.95 5.22
CA CYS A 236 7.69 -10.73 5.35
C CYS A 236 6.73 -10.45 4.20
N PHE A 237 6.45 -11.48 3.42
CA PHE A 237 5.42 -11.44 2.38
C PHE A 237 4.09 -11.97 2.92
N THR A 238 3.02 -11.21 2.77
CA THR A 238 1.69 -11.56 3.26
C THR A 238 0.63 -11.48 2.18
N THR A 239 -0.43 -12.26 2.35
CA THR A 239 -1.62 -12.18 1.50
C THR A 239 -2.89 -12.35 2.34
N VAL A 240 -4.05 -12.15 1.71
CA VAL A 240 -5.33 -12.01 2.42
C VAL A 240 -6.22 -13.26 2.39
N SER A 241 -5.82 -14.30 1.68
CA SER A 241 -6.57 -15.56 1.62
C SER A 241 -5.70 -16.72 1.10
N GLU A 242 -6.11 -17.94 1.38
CA GLU A 242 -5.46 -19.13 0.81
C GLU A 242 -5.59 -19.19 -0.73
N ILE A 243 -6.68 -18.66 -1.28
CA ILE A 243 -6.85 -18.58 -2.73
C ILE A 243 -5.78 -17.68 -3.33
N THR A 244 -5.58 -16.48 -2.78
CA THR A 244 -4.53 -15.56 -3.22
C THR A 244 -3.14 -16.13 -2.95
N ASN A 245 -2.94 -16.86 -1.85
CA ASN A 245 -1.68 -17.54 -1.56
C ASN A 245 -1.32 -18.58 -2.63
N ASN A 246 -2.30 -19.33 -3.12
CA ASN A 246 -2.10 -20.26 -4.23
C ASN A 246 -1.75 -19.52 -5.53
N GLU A 247 -2.40 -18.38 -5.81
CA GLU A 247 -2.00 -17.53 -6.94
C GLU A 247 -0.54 -17.06 -6.80
N CYS A 248 -0.15 -16.56 -5.63
CA CYS A 248 1.21 -16.10 -5.37
C CYS A 248 2.23 -17.23 -5.59
N LYS A 249 1.93 -18.42 -5.07
CA LYS A 249 2.81 -19.59 -5.22
C LYS A 249 3.04 -19.96 -6.68
N GLU A 250 1.98 -20.01 -7.48
CA GLU A 250 2.08 -20.48 -8.89
C GLU A 250 2.50 -19.35 -9.86
N LEU A 251 2.13 -18.09 -9.59
CA LEU A 251 2.36 -16.98 -10.51
C LEU A 251 3.54 -16.08 -10.12
N LEU A 252 3.87 -15.98 -8.83
CA LEU A 252 5.02 -15.20 -8.34
C LEU A 252 6.20 -16.08 -7.91
N ASP A 253 6.09 -17.42 -8.00
CA ASP A 253 7.06 -18.40 -7.51
C ASP A 253 7.37 -18.21 -6.00
N LYS A 254 6.45 -17.63 -5.24
CA LYS A 254 6.61 -17.34 -3.81
C LYS A 254 5.26 -17.49 -3.09
N ALA A 255 5.16 -18.46 -2.19
CA ALA A 255 4.06 -18.51 -1.24
C ALA A 255 4.21 -17.40 -0.21
N ALA A 256 3.10 -16.89 0.30
CA ALA A 256 3.13 -15.93 1.40
C ALA A 256 3.72 -16.58 2.67
N ASP A 257 4.52 -15.82 3.40
CA ASP A 257 5.05 -16.24 4.70
C ASP A 257 3.91 -16.32 5.74
N VAL A 258 2.90 -15.45 5.60
CA VAL A 258 1.71 -15.43 6.45
C VAL A 258 0.47 -15.07 5.64
N VAL A 259 -0.62 -15.81 5.84
CA VAL A 259 -1.95 -15.46 5.31
C VAL A 259 -2.74 -14.72 6.38
N LEU A 260 -3.05 -13.44 6.13
CA LEU A 260 -3.76 -12.56 7.04
C LEU A 260 -5.10 -12.16 6.42
N MET A 261 -6.18 -12.83 6.81
CA MET A 261 -7.51 -12.51 6.28
C MET A 261 -7.93 -11.08 6.62
N ASN A 262 -8.51 -10.38 5.64
CA ASN A 262 -9.10 -9.07 5.87
C ASN A 262 -10.19 -9.15 6.93
N GLY A 263 -10.12 -8.26 7.91
CA GLY A 263 -11.13 -8.09 8.94
C GLY A 263 -11.71 -6.68 8.90
N PHE A 264 -12.68 -6.46 9.75
CA PHE A 264 -13.24 -5.14 10.02
C PHE A 264 -13.64 -5.04 11.49
N GLU A 265 -13.68 -3.82 12.00
CA GLU A 265 -14.07 -3.58 13.38
C GLU A 265 -15.57 -3.86 13.59
N ASP A 266 -15.89 -4.31 14.79
CA ASP A 266 -17.27 -4.65 15.19
C ASP A 266 -18.29 -3.53 14.98
N ASP A 267 -17.85 -2.27 15.07
CA ASP A 267 -18.70 -1.10 14.90
C ASP A 267 -19.01 -0.77 13.43
N PHE A 268 -18.30 -1.38 12.50
CA PHE A 268 -18.53 -1.21 11.06
C PHE A 268 -19.92 -1.72 10.65
N VAL A 269 -20.40 -2.77 11.28
CA VAL A 269 -21.75 -3.31 11.04
C VAL A 269 -22.70 -2.84 12.12
N PRO A 270 -23.75 -2.08 11.79
CA PRO A 270 -24.75 -1.65 12.76
C PRO A 270 -25.42 -2.84 13.45
N LYS A 271 -25.53 -2.77 14.79
CA LYS A 271 -26.10 -3.85 15.60
C LYS A 271 -27.52 -3.48 16.10
N GLY A 272 -28.28 -4.52 16.46
CA GLY A 272 -29.59 -4.37 17.11
C GLY A 272 -30.64 -3.63 16.28
N SER A 273 -31.49 -2.83 16.95
CA SER A 273 -32.61 -2.10 16.32
C SER A 273 -32.21 -1.12 15.23
N THR A 274 -30.95 -0.65 15.22
CA THR A 274 -30.47 0.30 14.22
C THR A 274 -30.11 -0.37 12.88
N PHE A 275 -29.85 -1.68 12.88
CA PHE A 275 -29.44 -2.43 11.67
C PHE A 275 -30.47 -2.33 10.56
N THR A 276 -31.75 -2.64 10.85
CA THR A 276 -32.82 -2.64 9.85
C THR A 276 -33.05 -1.25 9.22
N GLY A 277 -33.01 -0.19 10.05
CA GLY A 277 -33.14 1.18 9.59
C GLY A 277 -31.99 1.63 8.68
N LYS A 278 -30.76 1.39 9.09
CA LYS A 278 -29.56 1.73 8.31
C LYS A 278 -29.49 0.91 7.00
N ARG A 279 -29.81 -0.39 7.05
CA ARG A 279 -29.89 -1.25 5.86
C ARG A 279 -30.93 -0.74 4.85
N LYS A 280 -32.14 -0.39 5.31
CA LYS A 280 -33.20 0.17 4.44
C LYS A 280 -32.74 1.46 3.79
N ARG A 281 -32.10 2.36 4.54
CA ARG A 281 -31.57 3.63 4.01
C ARG A 281 -30.47 3.41 2.98
N ALA A 282 -29.50 2.55 3.25
CA ALA A 282 -28.42 2.21 2.31
C ALA A 282 -28.99 1.61 1.01
N ARG A 283 -29.96 0.68 1.10
CA ARG A 283 -30.63 0.10 -0.06
C ARG A 283 -31.37 1.16 -0.90
N SER A 284 -32.04 2.11 -0.25
CA SER A 284 -32.70 3.21 -0.98
C SER A 284 -31.71 4.09 -1.73
N VAL A 285 -30.56 4.40 -1.13
CA VAL A 285 -29.47 5.15 -1.80
C VAL A 285 -28.95 4.38 -3.02
N MET A 286 -28.68 3.09 -2.87
CA MET A 286 -28.19 2.25 -3.97
C MET A 286 -29.20 2.19 -5.13
N LEU A 287 -30.50 2.02 -4.83
CA LEU A 287 -31.56 2.01 -5.85
C LEU A 287 -31.68 3.36 -6.55
N ASN A 288 -31.56 4.46 -5.81
CA ASN A 288 -31.60 5.80 -6.41
C ASN A 288 -30.42 6.05 -7.37
N VAL A 289 -29.22 5.54 -7.02
CA VAL A 289 -28.06 5.61 -7.89
C VAL A 289 -28.26 4.75 -9.14
N ALA A 290 -28.68 3.50 -8.96
CA ALA A 290 -28.95 2.59 -10.08
C ALA A 290 -29.98 3.17 -11.05
N ASN A 291 -31.09 3.73 -10.54
CA ASN A 291 -32.12 4.35 -11.37
C ASN A 291 -31.69 5.63 -12.12
N LYS A 292 -30.58 6.24 -11.70
CA LYS A 292 -30.01 7.40 -12.42
C LYS A 292 -28.98 7.00 -13.48
N LEU A 293 -28.50 5.78 -13.43
CA LEU A 293 -27.51 5.25 -14.38
C LEU A 293 -28.15 4.46 -15.50
N LEU A 294 -29.43 4.03 -15.33
CA LEU A 294 -30.29 3.40 -16.34
C LEU A 294 -31.15 4.42 -17.07
#